data_699bfa9a678315e3411bc36dffd66e68
#
_entry.id   699bfa9a678315e3411bc36dffd66e68
#
_cell.length_a   1.000
_cell.length_b   1.000
_cell.length_c   1.000
_cell.angle_alpha   90.00
_cell.angle_beta   90.00
_cell.angle_gamma   90.00
#
_symmetry.space_group_name_H-M   'P 1'
#
loop_
_entity.id
_entity.type
_entity.pdbx_description
1 polymer ?
#
loop_
_entity_poly.entity_id
_entity_poly.type
_entity_poly.pdbx_seq_one_letter_code
_entity_poly.pdbx_strand_id
1 'polypeptide(L)'
;RYSSFYTKLKEIVDDKKLGDLINISYNVDIGYQNFVHNYVRGNWRITSDTATIMLTNSCQDIDMMINLSKGKCQKVSCFSDLRIFNWENFNTKMSENCFRCGEEESCPFSAKKIYLQEDKLINNSVHINPTKDNLEAILKQGPYGKCVFYCDNDVCDNLTSIFKFDNKVTSNFNINAFTKESDKKIRLFFKEGEVEASSKQKEIKIKSFLNTDEKIIKIDQENTDEKLFVDFIDRVKNKNYKSCISDVGSVIESHVATFAAEFANVSETVVDVKSFFDDAVEMTRQIEKMMF
;
A
#
# COMPACT_ATOMS: atom_id res chain seq x y z
N ARG A 1 9.22 -0.51 9.59
CA ARG A 1 10.12 -1.55 10.12
C ARG A 1 10.09 -1.67 11.66
N TYR A 2 9.43 -0.74 12.36
CA TYR A 2 9.27 -0.75 13.82
C TYR A 2 7.97 -1.40 14.30
N SER A 3 7.04 -1.74 13.38
CA SER A 3 5.79 -2.40 13.77
C SER A 3 6.04 -3.81 14.28
N SER A 4 5.34 -4.21 15.33
CA SER A 4 5.44 -5.56 15.90
C SER A 4 5.05 -6.64 14.90
N PHE A 5 4.12 -6.33 13.99
CA PHE A 5 3.73 -7.21 12.88
C PHE A 5 4.93 -7.52 11.97
N TYR A 6 5.63 -6.48 11.50
CA TYR A 6 6.81 -6.66 10.66
C TYR A 6 7.97 -7.32 11.41
N THR A 7 8.27 -6.84 12.62
CA THR A 7 9.38 -7.37 13.43
C THR A 7 9.22 -8.86 13.65
N LYS A 8 7.99 -9.31 13.92
CA LYS A 8 7.72 -10.73 14.15
C LYS A 8 7.86 -11.58 12.88
N LEU A 9 7.42 -11.09 11.73
CA LEU A 9 7.66 -11.75 10.45
C LEU A 9 9.16 -11.83 10.14
N LYS A 10 9.89 -10.76 10.41
CA LYS A 10 11.34 -10.71 10.21
C LYS A 10 12.07 -11.71 11.11
N GLU A 11 11.70 -11.81 12.38
CA GLU A 11 12.23 -12.81 13.31
C GLU A 11 12.04 -14.24 12.78
N ILE A 12 10.85 -14.56 12.24
CA ILE A 12 10.57 -15.90 11.68
C ILE A 12 11.44 -16.20 10.47
N VAL A 13 11.63 -15.21 9.58
CA VAL A 13 12.51 -15.35 8.42
C VAL A 13 13.98 -15.50 8.84
N ASP A 14 14.40 -14.77 9.88
CA ASP A 14 15.78 -14.79 10.37
C ASP A 14 16.14 -16.07 11.16
N ASP A 15 15.18 -16.65 11.87
CA ASP A 15 15.33 -17.87 12.67
C ASP A 15 15.62 -19.12 11.82
N LYS A 16 15.23 -19.11 10.55
CA LYS A 16 15.44 -20.22 9.59
C LYS A 16 14.88 -21.58 10.04
N LYS A 17 14.02 -21.65 11.02
CA LYS A 17 13.40 -22.91 11.48
C LYS A 17 12.52 -23.60 10.43
N LEU A 18 12.06 -22.84 9.43
CA LEU A 18 11.30 -23.33 8.30
C LEU A 18 12.17 -23.49 7.04
N GLY A 19 13.50 -23.38 7.18
CA GLY A 19 14.43 -23.37 6.07
C GLY A 19 14.47 -22.03 5.31
N ASP A 20 14.94 -22.07 4.06
CA ASP A 20 15.07 -20.86 3.26
C ASP A 20 13.69 -20.38 2.74
N LEU A 21 13.51 -19.06 2.69
CA LEU A 21 12.35 -18.43 2.08
C LEU A 21 12.41 -18.61 0.56
N ILE A 22 11.29 -19.04 -0.02
CA ILE A 22 11.17 -19.34 -1.45
C ILE A 22 10.35 -18.28 -2.16
N ASN A 23 9.18 -17.92 -1.58
CA ASN A 23 8.24 -16.99 -2.20
C ASN A 23 7.51 -16.14 -1.15
N ILE A 24 7.12 -14.94 -1.55
CA ILE A 24 6.29 -14.01 -0.76
C ILE A 24 5.03 -13.70 -1.57
N SER A 25 3.86 -13.88 -0.98
CA SER A 25 2.60 -13.35 -1.50
C SER A 25 2.11 -12.26 -0.59
N TYR A 26 2.01 -11.03 -1.12
CA TYR A 26 1.61 -9.86 -0.36
C TYR A 26 0.39 -9.19 -0.99
N ASN A 27 -0.68 -9.06 -0.23
CA ASN A 27 -1.90 -8.40 -0.67
C ASN A 27 -2.23 -7.23 0.25
N VAL A 28 -2.43 -6.06 -0.34
CA VAL A 28 -2.88 -4.83 0.31
C VAL A 28 -4.34 -4.61 -0.06
N ASP A 29 -5.21 -4.91 0.88
CA ASP A 29 -6.64 -4.64 0.79
C ASP A 29 -6.88 -3.24 1.36
N ILE A 30 -7.29 -2.28 0.55
CA ILE A 30 -7.48 -0.89 1.02
C ILE A 30 -8.85 -0.71 1.68
N GLY A 31 -9.84 -1.52 1.31
CA GLY A 31 -11.23 -1.34 1.69
C GLY A 31 -11.92 -0.25 0.85
N TYR A 32 -13.05 -0.60 0.25
CA TYR A 32 -13.70 0.27 -0.75
C TYR A 32 -14.04 1.67 -0.24
N GLN A 33 -14.42 1.81 1.03
CA GLN A 33 -14.75 3.13 1.60
C GLN A 33 -13.50 4.01 1.73
N ASN A 34 -12.39 3.43 2.19
CA ASN A 34 -11.11 4.13 2.30
C ASN A 34 -10.55 4.50 0.93
N PHE A 35 -10.68 3.60 -0.05
CA PHE A 35 -10.23 3.88 -1.41
C PHE A 35 -11.04 5.03 -2.01
N VAL A 36 -12.37 4.96 -1.97
CA VAL A 36 -13.26 6.01 -2.49
C VAL A 36 -13.00 7.35 -1.81
N HIS A 37 -12.76 7.33 -0.50
CA HIS A 37 -12.47 8.55 0.25
C HIS A 37 -11.15 9.19 -0.17
N ASN A 38 -10.07 8.43 -0.25
CA ASN A 38 -8.72 8.97 -0.45
C ASN A 38 -8.36 9.14 -1.94
N TYR A 39 -8.71 8.16 -2.78
CA TYR A 39 -8.18 8.01 -4.14
C TYR A 39 -9.22 8.29 -5.24
N VAL A 40 -10.49 8.48 -4.88
CA VAL A 40 -11.52 8.88 -5.86
C VAL A 40 -12.01 10.29 -5.60
N ARG A 41 -12.40 10.62 -4.37
CA ARG A 41 -12.93 11.94 -3.97
C ARG A 41 -11.91 12.84 -3.29
N GLY A 42 -10.90 12.25 -2.67
CA GLY A 42 -9.95 12.92 -1.80
C GLY A 42 -8.73 13.48 -2.49
N ASN A 43 -7.76 13.85 -1.67
CA ASN A 43 -6.58 14.59 -2.11
C ASN A 43 -5.58 13.74 -2.90
N TRP A 44 -5.66 12.40 -2.79
CA TRP A 44 -4.75 11.46 -3.46
C TRP A 44 -5.30 10.95 -4.80
N ARG A 45 -6.33 11.61 -5.37
CA ARG A 45 -7.04 11.15 -6.55
C ARG A 45 -6.32 11.40 -7.88
N ILE A 46 -5.40 12.37 -7.92
CA ILE A 46 -4.65 12.76 -9.12
C ILE A 46 -3.17 12.44 -8.93
N THR A 47 -2.64 11.58 -9.79
CA THR A 47 -1.25 11.11 -9.69
C THR A 47 -0.23 12.21 -9.94
N SER A 48 -0.51 13.16 -10.85
CA SER A 48 0.39 14.29 -11.11
C SER A 48 0.48 15.29 -9.96
N ASP A 49 -0.58 15.42 -9.16
CA ASP A 49 -0.63 16.34 -8.02
C ASP A 49 -0.01 15.73 -6.76
N THR A 50 0.05 14.42 -6.70
CA THR A 50 0.50 13.66 -5.52
C THR A 50 1.56 12.62 -5.87
N ALA A 51 1.16 11.40 -6.11
CA ALA A 51 1.95 10.29 -6.67
C ALA A 51 1.03 9.09 -6.93
N THR A 52 1.57 8.05 -7.55
CA THR A 52 0.86 6.79 -7.78
C THR A 52 0.50 6.08 -6.47
N ILE A 53 -0.45 5.14 -6.54
CA ILE A 53 -0.90 4.40 -5.36
C ILE A 53 0.20 3.54 -4.72
N MET A 54 1.14 3.05 -5.52
CA MET A 54 2.28 2.30 -4.98
C MET A 54 3.15 3.15 -4.06
N LEU A 55 3.33 4.42 -4.38
CA LEU A 55 4.09 5.36 -3.57
C LEU A 55 3.28 5.88 -2.39
N THR A 56 2.06 6.33 -2.63
CA THR A 56 1.25 6.99 -1.60
C THR A 56 0.69 6.03 -0.54
N ASN A 57 0.41 4.78 -0.92
CA ASN A 57 -0.16 3.79 -0.01
C ASN A 57 0.84 2.70 0.39
N SER A 58 1.66 2.23 -0.54
CA SER A 58 2.29 0.92 -0.43
C SER A 58 3.82 0.91 -0.50
N CYS A 59 4.49 2.06 -0.55
CA CYS A 59 5.96 2.10 -0.53
C CYS A 59 6.54 1.41 0.72
N GLN A 60 5.88 1.53 1.87
CA GLN A 60 6.26 0.84 3.10
C GLN A 60 6.06 -0.68 3.02
N ASP A 61 5.05 -1.13 2.28
CA ASP A 61 4.75 -2.56 2.10
C ASP A 61 5.75 -3.22 1.16
N ILE A 62 6.14 -2.51 0.11
CA ILE A 62 7.22 -2.94 -0.80
C ILE A 62 8.55 -2.97 -0.05
N ASP A 63 8.83 -1.98 0.77
CA ASP A 63 10.02 -1.97 1.64
C ASP A 63 10.04 -3.18 2.57
N MET A 64 8.93 -3.49 3.21
CA MET A 64 8.81 -4.67 4.07
C MET A 64 9.03 -5.96 3.28
N MET A 65 8.45 -6.10 2.10
CA MET A 65 8.58 -7.26 1.22
C MET A 65 10.05 -7.47 0.80
N ILE A 66 10.72 -6.41 0.34
CA ILE A 66 12.13 -6.45 -0.05
C ILE A 66 13.02 -6.83 1.14
N ASN A 67 12.78 -6.23 2.29
CA ASN A 67 13.56 -6.51 3.49
C ASN A 67 13.36 -7.94 4.02
N LEU A 68 12.14 -8.51 3.90
CA LEU A 68 11.87 -9.91 4.23
C LEU A 68 12.54 -10.87 3.24
N SER A 69 12.63 -10.52 1.96
CA SER A 69 13.28 -11.35 0.95
C SER A 69 14.77 -11.54 1.20
N LYS A 70 15.43 -10.60 1.91
CA LYS A 70 16.89 -10.55 2.11
C LYS A 70 17.72 -10.48 0.82
N GLY A 71 17.07 -10.26 -0.32
CA GLY A 71 17.70 -10.14 -1.63
C GLY A 71 17.52 -8.74 -2.21
N LYS A 72 18.36 -8.41 -3.20
CA LYS A 72 18.18 -7.20 -4.02
C LYS A 72 17.19 -7.47 -5.14
N CYS A 73 16.26 -6.54 -5.35
CA CYS A 73 15.34 -6.66 -6.46
C CYS A 73 16.09 -6.58 -7.79
N GLN A 74 15.96 -7.61 -8.63
CA GLN A 74 16.57 -7.67 -9.94
C GLN A 74 15.63 -7.26 -11.06
N LYS A 75 14.40 -7.81 -11.02
CA LYS A 75 13.41 -7.58 -12.09
C LYS A 75 12.04 -7.40 -11.50
N VAL A 76 11.24 -6.58 -12.16
CA VAL A 76 9.85 -6.33 -11.82
C VAL A 76 8.98 -6.26 -13.07
N SER A 77 7.75 -6.75 -12.97
CA SER A 77 6.66 -6.46 -13.90
C SER A 77 5.44 -6.03 -13.12
N CYS A 78 4.63 -5.15 -13.72
CA CYS A 78 3.44 -4.61 -13.07
C CYS A 78 2.34 -4.37 -14.10
N PHE A 79 1.09 -4.61 -13.67
CA PHE A 79 -0.11 -4.29 -14.43
C PHE A 79 -1.12 -3.67 -13.49
N SER A 80 -1.71 -2.56 -13.90
CA SER A 80 -2.76 -1.87 -13.14
C SER A 80 -3.78 -1.24 -14.06
N ASP A 81 -4.97 -1.00 -13.53
CA ASP A 81 -6.05 -0.36 -14.29
C ASP A 81 -6.96 0.47 -13.38
N LEU A 82 -7.58 1.50 -13.93
CA LEU A 82 -8.71 2.24 -13.36
C LEU A 82 -10.00 1.72 -14.00
N ARG A 83 -10.47 0.57 -13.53
CA ARG A 83 -11.54 -0.18 -14.18
C ARG A 83 -12.95 0.30 -13.81
N ILE A 84 -13.16 0.66 -12.56
CA ILE A 84 -14.52 0.90 -12.05
C ILE A 84 -14.78 2.39 -11.80
N PHE A 85 -13.86 3.10 -11.14
CA PHE A 85 -14.10 4.48 -10.74
C PHE A 85 -13.75 5.47 -11.86
N ASN A 86 -14.45 5.35 -13.02
CA ASN A 86 -14.25 6.16 -14.20
C ASN A 86 -15.57 6.50 -14.91
N TRP A 87 -15.51 7.36 -15.92
CA TRP A 87 -16.63 7.85 -16.69
C TRP A 87 -17.38 6.78 -17.50
N GLU A 88 -16.74 5.70 -17.89
CA GLU A 88 -17.37 4.62 -18.66
C GLU A 88 -18.49 3.93 -17.85
N ASN A 89 -18.41 3.98 -16.54
CA ASN A 89 -19.40 3.43 -15.62
C ASN A 89 -20.46 4.44 -15.17
N PHE A 90 -20.42 5.70 -15.67
CA PHE A 90 -21.45 6.69 -15.43
C PHE A 90 -22.61 6.54 -16.41
N ASN A 91 -23.85 6.52 -15.92
CA ASN A 91 -25.04 6.39 -16.75
C ASN A 91 -26.05 7.52 -16.51
N THR A 92 -27.06 7.62 -17.41
CA THR A 92 -28.03 8.71 -17.42
C THR A 92 -28.98 8.79 -16.20
N LYS A 93 -29.05 7.73 -15.39
CA LYS A 93 -29.83 7.72 -14.13
C LYS A 93 -29.02 8.28 -12.96
N MET A 94 -27.72 8.38 -13.11
CA MET A 94 -26.79 8.94 -12.13
C MET A 94 -26.76 10.48 -12.21
N SER A 95 -26.24 11.10 -11.17
CA SER A 95 -25.99 12.53 -11.12
C SER A 95 -24.55 12.76 -10.63
N GLU A 96 -24.00 13.93 -10.96
CA GLU A 96 -22.67 14.37 -10.49
C GLU A 96 -22.51 14.36 -8.97
N ASN A 97 -23.61 14.44 -8.23
CA ASN A 97 -23.61 14.44 -6.77
C ASN A 97 -24.60 13.42 -6.22
N CYS A 98 -24.19 12.65 -5.21
CA CYS A 98 -24.98 11.58 -4.58
C CYS A 98 -26.31 12.06 -4.00
N PHE A 99 -26.44 13.34 -3.62
CA PHE A 99 -27.70 13.87 -3.09
C PHE A 99 -28.79 14.11 -4.13
N ARG A 100 -28.44 14.06 -5.42
CA ARG A 100 -29.36 14.21 -6.54
C ARG A 100 -29.38 12.96 -7.44
N CYS A 101 -28.73 11.88 -7.04
CA CYS A 101 -28.54 10.68 -7.84
C CYS A 101 -29.78 9.75 -7.75
N GLY A 102 -30.30 9.32 -8.89
CA GLY A 102 -31.41 8.37 -8.96
C GLY A 102 -31.05 6.94 -8.56
N GLU A 103 -29.75 6.59 -8.61
CA GLU A 103 -29.24 5.26 -8.26
C GLU A 103 -28.67 5.22 -6.82
N GLU A 104 -28.91 6.26 -6.01
CA GLU A 104 -28.25 6.41 -4.70
C GLU A 104 -28.54 5.24 -3.76
N GLU A 105 -29.77 4.75 -3.73
CA GLU A 105 -30.19 3.66 -2.83
C GLU A 105 -29.49 2.32 -3.13
N SER A 106 -29.25 2.03 -4.39
CA SER A 106 -28.59 0.79 -4.83
C SER A 106 -27.05 0.90 -4.82
N CYS A 107 -26.51 2.12 -4.87
CA CYS A 107 -25.07 2.35 -5.01
C CYS A 107 -24.29 2.05 -3.70
N PRO A 108 -23.32 1.11 -3.71
CA PRO A 108 -22.50 0.84 -2.53
C PRO A 108 -21.52 1.99 -2.21
N PHE A 109 -21.25 2.86 -3.18
CA PHE A 109 -20.30 3.97 -3.08
C PHE A 109 -20.97 5.31 -2.75
N SER A 110 -22.29 5.30 -2.40
CA SER A 110 -23.02 6.51 -2.06
C SER A 110 -22.32 7.30 -0.94
N ALA A 111 -22.14 8.60 -1.17
CA ALA A 111 -21.55 9.49 -0.16
C ALA A 111 -22.40 9.53 1.12
N LYS A 112 -23.73 9.41 1.02
CA LYS A 112 -24.58 9.35 2.20
C LYS A 112 -24.31 8.09 3.02
N LYS A 113 -24.15 6.93 2.34
CA LYS A 113 -23.85 5.66 3.03
C LYS A 113 -22.45 5.63 3.64
N ILE A 114 -21.50 6.32 3.03
CA ILE A 114 -20.11 6.34 3.53
C ILE A 114 -19.96 7.34 4.67
N TYR A 115 -20.53 8.55 4.57
CA TYR A 115 -20.22 9.66 5.48
C TYR A 115 -21.32 10.02 6.47
N LEU A 116 -22.60 9.69 6.21
CA LEU A 116 -23.69 10.05 7.14
C LEU A 116 -23.99 8.99 8.21
N GLN A 117 -23.15 7.96 8.33
CA GLN A 117 -23.21 7.02 9.45
C GLN A 117 -22.47 7.63 10.64
N GLU A 118 -23.02 7.44 11.84
CA GLU A 118 -22.45 7.96 13.09
C GLU A 118 -21.08 7.32 13.39
N ASP A 119 -20.23 8.08 14.07
CA ASP A 119 -18.94 7.65 14.67
C ASP A 119 -17.88 7.08 13.72
N LYS A 120 -17.83 7.50 12.48
CA LYS A 120 -16.72 7.12 11.58
C LYS A 120 -15.55 8.09 11.66
N LEU A 121 -14.36 7.58 11.92
CA LEU A 121 -13.10 8.35 11.89
C LEU A 121 -12.91 9.10 10.56
N ILE A 122 -13.37 8.53 9.45
CA ILE A 122 -13.32 9.13 8.11
C ILE A 122 -14.08 10.47 8.04
N ASN A 123 -15.08 10.68 8.90
CA ASN A 123 -15.86 11.90 8.93
C ASN A 123 -15.04 13.11 9.43
N ASN A 124 -14.06 12.88 10.30
CA ASN A 124 -13.15 13.91 10.81
C ASN A 124 -12.25 14.51 9.71
N SER A 125 -11.98 13.77 8.64
CA SER A 125 -11.23 14.27 7.49
C SER A 125 -12.12 15.04 6.48
N VAL A 126 -13.44 14.91 6.60
CA VAL A 126 -14.41 15.68 5.79
C VAL A 126 -14.75 17.01 6.43
N HIS A 127 -14.93 17.05 7.77
CA HIS A 127 -15.25 18.26 8.50
C HIS A 127 -14.68 18.23 9.93
N ILE A 128 -14.17 19.35 10.41
CA ILE A 128 -13.57 19.48 11.75
C ILE A 128 -14.58 19.19 12.89
N ASN A 129 -15.85 19.48 12.65
CA ASN A 129 -16.97 19.13 13.54
C ASN A 129 -18.00 18.32 12.72
N PRO A 130 -17.90 16.98 12.66
CA PRO A 130 -18.63 16.14 11.74
C PRO A 130 -20.04 15.80 12.23
N THR A 131 -20.84 16.81 12.61
CA THR A 131 -22.27 16.61 12.84
C THR A 131 -22.97 16.24 11.54
N LYS A 132 -24.12 15.58 11.63
CA LYS A 132 -24.90 15.18 10.45
C LYS A 132 -25.21 16.36 9.54
N ASP A 133 -25.64 17.48 10.13
CA ASP A 133 -25.99 18.69 9.36
C ASP A 133 -24.78 19.31 8.65
N ASN A 134 -23.63 19.37 9.34
CA ASN A 134 -22.39 19.87 8.75
C ASN A 134 -21.89 18.96 7.63
N LEU A 135 -21.94 17.64 7.82
CA LEU A 135 -21.58 16.68 6.79
C LEU A 135 -22.51 16.78 5.58
N GLU A 136 -23.84 16.87 5.79
CA GLU A 136 -24.77 17.05 4.67
C GLU A 136 -24.52 18.34 3.90
N ALA A 137 -24.27 19.44 4.58
CA ALA A 137 -23.99 20.73 3.94
C ALA A 137 -22.73 20.65 3.05
N ILE A 138 -21.65 20.09 3.58
CA ILE A 138 -20.39 19.93 2.83
C ILE A 138 -20.51 18.91 1.68
N LEU A 139 -21.17 17.79 1.88
CA LEU A 139 -21.34 16.76 0.86
C LEU A 139 -22.23 17.23 -0.32
N LYS A 140 -23.17 18.13 -0.08
CA LYS A 140 -23.99 18.71 -1.16
C LYS A 140 -23.19 19.58 -2.12
N GLN A 141 -22.08 20.16 -1.71
CA GLN A 141 -21.31 21.13 -2.49
C GLN A 141 -19.84 20.72 -2.72
N GLY A 142 -19.27 19.96 -1.78
CA GLY A 142 -17.87 19.59 -1.78
C GLY A 142 -17.53 18.33 -2.57
N PRO A 143 -16.23 18.04 -2.71
CA PRO A 143 -15.74 16.90 -3.51
C PRO A 143 -16.19 15.55 -2.97
N TYR A 144 -16.34 15.41 -1.64
CA TYR A 144 -16.73 14.15 -1.02
C TYR A 144 -18.17 13.71 -1.31
N GLY A 145 -19.02 14.62 -1.81
CA GLY A 145 -20.38 14.28 -2.27
C GLY A 145 -20.48 13.90 -3.74
N LYS A 146 -19.40 14.04 -4.53
CA LYS A 146 -19.38 13.70 -5.94
C LYS A 146 -19.66 12.21 -6.18
N CYS A 147 -20.25 11.91 -7.32
CA CYS A 147 -20.38 10.54 -7.82
C CYS A 147 -19.00 9.96 -8.12
N VAL A 148 -18.72 8.75 -7.67
CA VAL A 148 -17.42 8.10 -7.89
C VAL A 148 -17.11 7.82 -9.36
N PHE A 149 -18.15 7.78 -10.20
CA PHE A 149 -18.02 7.59 -11.64
C PHE A 149 -17.92 8.93 -12.40
N TYR A 150 -18.00 10.05 -11.68
CA TYR A 150 -17.92 11.42 -12.22
C TYR A 150 -16.74 12.21 -11.62
N CYS A 151 -15.85 11.55 -10.92
CA CYS A 151 -14.65 12.16 -10.39
C CYS A 151 -13.56 12.25 -11.48
N ASP A 152 -12.61 13.13 -11.25
CA ASP A 152 -11.46 13.40 -12.10
C ASP A 152 -10.23 12.58 -11.70
N ASN A 153 -10.42 11.50 -10.95
CA ASN A 153 -9.35 10.62 -10.48
C ASN A 153 -8.73 9.80 -11.62
N ASP A 154 -7.42 9.60 -11.53
CA ASP A 154 -6.61 8.80 -12.44
C ASP A 154 -5.84 7.66 -11.76
N VAL A 155 -5.99 7.51 -10.45
CA VAL A 155 -5.34 6.45 -9.66
C VAL A 155 -5.97 5.10 -9.94
N CYS A 156 -5.16 4.09 -10.26
CA CYS A 156 -5.64 2.73 -10.51
C CYS A 156 -6.36 2.14 -9.29
N ASP A 157 -7.44 1.38 -9.55
CA ASP A 157 -8.25 0.74 -8.51
C ASP A 157 -7.91 -0.74 -8.27
N ASN A 158 -7.04 -1.29 -9.10
CA ASN A 158 -6.42 -2.60 -8.94
C ASN A 158 -5.01 -2.60 -9.51
N LEU A 159 -4.11 -3.38 -8.91
CA LEU A 159 -2.73 -3.49 -9.33
C LEU A 159 -2.18 -4.85 -8.93
N THR A 160 -1.42 -5.46 -9.84
CA THR A 160 -0.66 -6.70 -9.59
C THR A 160 0.75 -6.53 -10.10
N SER A 161 1.73 -6.83 -9.26
CA SER A 161 3.14 -6.81 -9.62
C SER A 161 3.88 -8.07 -9.16
N ILE A 162 4.95 -8.40 -9.89
CA ILE A 162 5.81 -9.57 -9.62
C ILE A 162 7.25 -9.06 -9.51
N PHE A 163 7.93 -9.45 -8.42
CA PHE A 163 9.33 -9.12 -8.16
C PHE A 163 10.20 -10.38 -8.13
N LYS A 164 11.38 -10.29 -8.71
CA LYS A 164 12.40 -11.33 -8.66
C LYS A 164 13.65 -10.79 -7.99
N PHE A 165 14.16 -11.52 -6.99
CA PHE A 165 15.34 -11.16 -6.21
C PHE A 165 16.58 -11.95 -6.64
N ASP A 166 17.77 -11.43 -6.36
CA ASP A 166 19.08 -12.03 -6.70
C ASP A 166 19.34 -13.35 -5.99
N ASN A 167 18.77 -13.54 -4.80
CA ASN A 167 18.82 -14.79 -4.04
C ASN A 167 17.77 -15.84 -4.48
N LYS A 168 17.14 -15.65 -5.65
CA LYS A 168 16.12 -16.52 -6.26
C LYS A 168 14.74 -16.49 -5.58
N VAL A 169 14.55 -15.73 -4.51
CA VAL A 169 13.21 -15.47 -3.97
C VAL A 169 12.39 -14.74 -5.05
N THR A 170 11.10 -15.05 -5.11
CA THR A 170 10.13 -14.33 -5.94
C THR A 170 9.00 -13.81 -5.07
N SER A 171 8.33 -12.76 -5.52
CA SER A 171 7.12 -12.31 -4.84
C SER A 171 6.07 -11.82 -5.81
N ASN A 172 4.82 -11.94 -5.42
CA ASN A 172 3.72 -11.17 -5.97
C ASN A 172 3.25 -10.13 -4.96
N PHE A 173 2.87 -8.98 -5.46
CA PHE A 173 2.37 -7.86 -4.67
C PHE A 173 1.12 -7.31 -5.34
N ASN A 174 0.01 -7.24 -4.60
CA ASN A 174 -1.28 -6.83 -5.12
C ASN A 174 -1.87 -5.70 -4.27
N ILE A 175 -2.48 -4.71 -4.95
CA ILE A 175 -3.30 -3.67 -4.33
C ILE A 175 -4.72 -3.84 -4.85
N ASN A 176 -5.71 -3.82 -3.95
CA ASN A 176 -7.10 -4.02 -4.32
C ASN A 176 -8.02 -3.04 -3.58
N ALA A 177 -8.76 -2.26 -4.35
CA ALA A 177 -9.77 -1.33 -3.83
C ALA A 177 -11.10 -2.01 -3.45
N PHE A 178 -11.38 -3.20 -3.99
CA PHE A 178 -12.70 -3.86 -3.92
C PHE A 178 -12.81 -4.87 -2.78
N THR A 179 -12.36 -4.47 -1.61
CA THR A 179 -12.51 -5.25 -0.38
C THR A 179 -13.43 -4.53 0.60
N LYS A 180 -14.10 -5.29 1.45
CA LYS A 180 -15.02 -4.71 2.45
C LYS A 180 -14.26 -3.88 3.49
N GLU A 181 -13.06 -4.31 3.83
CA GLU A 181 -12.24 -3.75 4.90
C GLU A 181 -10.77 -3.72 4.49
N SER A 182 -10.01 -2.81 5.11
CA SER A 182 -8.57 -2.75 4.91
C SER A 182 -7.87 -3.87 5.67
N ASP A 183 -6.90 -4.53 5.00
CA ASP A 183 -6.02 -5.52 5.61
C ASP A 183 -4.71 -5.62 4.82
N LYS A 184 -3.64 -6.02 5.48
CA LYS A 184 -2.39 -6.45 4.85
C LYS A 184 -2.24 -7.94 5.12
N LYS A 185 -2.34 -8.74 4.05
CA LYS A 185 -2.25 -10.19 4.12
C LYS A 185 -0.95 -10.64 3.49
N ILE A 186 -0.15 -11.36 4.25
CA ILE A 186 1.15 -11.84 3.82
C ILE A 186 1.20 -13.35 3.99
N ARG A 187 1.63 -14.03 2.92
CA ARG A 187 2.02 -15.44 3.01
C ARG A 187 3.49 -15.56 2.65
N LEU A 188 4.23 -16.26 3.49
CA LEU A 188 5.63 -16.60 3.27
C LEU A 188 5.75 -18.10 3.06
N PHE A 189 6.35 -18.51 1.98
CA PHE A 189 6.54 -19.90 1.63
C PHE A 189 8.02 -20.27 1.80
N PHE A 190 8.27 -21.23 2.68
CA PHE A 190 9.60 -21.70 3.01
C PHE A 190 9.82 -23.13 2.50
N LYS A 191 11.06 -23.56 2.53
CA LYS A 191 11.41 -24.94 2.16
C LYS A 191 10.67 -26.01 2.98
N GLU A 192 10.38 -25.73 4.26
CA GLU A 192 9.87 -26.72 5.23
C GLU A 192 8.58 -26.25 5.93
N GLY A 193 7.89 -25.23 5.38
CA GLY A 193 6.65 -24.73 5.94
C GLY A 193 6.14 -23.47 5.28
N GLU A 194 5.05 -22.94 5.82
CA GLU A 194 4.46 -21.67 5.40
C GLU A 194 4.05 -20.80 6.61
N VAL A 195 3.95 -19.51 6.35
CA VAL A 195 3.47 -18.53 7.32
C VAL A 195 2.35 -17.73 6.67
N GLU A 196 1.24 -17.57 7.37
CA GLU A 196 0.13 -16.70 7.00
C GLU A 196 -0.02 -15.60 8.04
N ALA A 197 -0.14 -14.36 7.61
CA ALA A 197 -0.25 -13.22 8.51
C ALA A 197 -1.31 -12.22 8.00
N SER A 198 -2.08 -11.66 8.93
CA SER A 198 -3.06 -10.61 8.69
C SER A 198 -2.87 -9.50 9.70
N SER A 199 -2.67 -8.29 9.21
CA SER A 199 -2.51 -7.11 10.05
C SER A 199 -3.79 -6.76 10.80
N LYS A 200 -4.96 -7.00 10.19
CA LYS A 200 -6.27 -6.77 10.78
C LYS A 200 -6.58 -7.78 11.88
N GLN A 201 -6.34 -9.05 11.62
CA GLN A 201 -6.55 -10.12 12.62
C GLN A 201 -5.50 -10.07 13.73
N LYS A 202 -4.39 -9.35 13.49
CA LYS A 202 -3.23 -9.28 14.40
C LYS A 202 -2.71 -10.66 14.74
N GLU A 203 -2.67 -11.54 13.76
CA GLU A 203 -2.26 -12.93 13.91
C GLU A 203 -1.23 -13.33 12.84
N ILE A 204 -0.29 -14.16 13.28
CA ILE A 204 0.65 -14.86 12.42
C ILE A 204 0.51 -16.35 12.69
N LYS A 205 0.19 -17.10 11.65
CA LYS A 205 0.02 -18.56 11.69
C LYS A 205 1.23 -19.21 11.05
N ILE A 206 1.86 -20.12 11.75
CA ILE A 206 3.04 -20.86 11.30
C ILE A 206 2.66 -22.32 11.13
N LYS A 207 2.87 -22.88 9.95
CA LYS A 207 2.61 -24.28 9.62
C LYS A 207 3.91 -24.93 9.12
N SER A 208 4.43 -25.86 9.90
CA SER A 208 5.61 -26.66 9.49
C SER A 208 5.16 -27.95 8.78
N PHE A 209 5.88 -28.37 7.77
CA PHE A 209 5.61 -29.67 7.12
C PHE A 209 6.00 -30.86 7.99
N LEU A 210 6.83 -30.64 9.02
CA LEU A 210 7.28 -31.69 9.93
C LEU A 210 6.30 -31.93 11.09
N ASN A 211 5.41 -31.00 11.38
CA ASN A 211 4.49 -31.05 12.51
C ASN A 211 3.05 -30.88 12.02
N THR A 212 2.12 -31.53 12.69
CA THR A 212 0.68 -31.38 12.41
C THR A 212 0.07 -30.14 13.08
N ASP A 213 0.74 -29.57 14.07
CA ASP A 213 0.22 -28.47 14.86
C ASP A 213 0.53 -27.13 14.21
N GLU A 214 -0.47 -26.27 14.13
CA GLU A 214 -0.34 -24.88 13.74
C GLU A 214 0.03 -24.02 14.95
N LYS A 215 1.08 -23.22 14.83
CA LYS A 215 1.45 -22.24 15.86
C LYS A 215 0.86 -20.88 15.52
N ILE A 216 0.01 -20.35 16.38
CA ILE A 216 -0.57 -19.01 16.23
C ILE A 216 0.16 -18.05 17.17
N ILE A 217 0.63 -16.92 16.60
CA ILE A 217 1.24 -15.81 17.34
C ILE A 217 0.28 -14.63 17.22
N LYS A 218 -0.20 -14.11 18.34
CA LYS A 218 -0.96 -12.86 18.40
C LYS A 218 -0.01 -11.68 18.46
N ILE A 219 -0.35 -10.62 17.77
CA ILE A 219 0.43 -9.38 17.69
C ILE A 219 -0.26 -8.32 18.55
N ASP A 220 0.43 -7.83 19.55
CA ASP A 220 -0.05 -6.72 20.36
C ASP A 220 -0.03 -5.41 19.58
N GLN A 221 -1.00 -4.55 19.87
CA GLN A 221 -1.02 -3.21 19.31
C GLN A 221 -0.04 -2.34 20.08
N GLU A 222 1.01 -1.90 19.39
CA GLU A 222 2.00 -1.01 19.94
C GLU A 222 2.06 0.30 19.15
N ASN A 223 2.52 1.36 19.80
CA ASN A 223 2.76 2.62 19.15
C ASN A 223 4.08 2.55 18.34
N THR A 224 3.96 2.30 17.05
CA THR A 224 5.08 2.18 16.12
C THR A 224 5.88 3.48 16.02
N ASP A 225 5.21 4.63 16.07
CA ASP A 225 5.83 5.94 15.96
C ASP A 225 6.68 6.23 17.20
N GLU A 226 6.21 5.85 18.38
CA GLU A 226 6.97 5.98 19.62
C GLU A 226 8.27 5.16 19.58
N LYS A 227 8.22 3.93 19.08
CA LYS A 227 9.42 3.09 18.91
C LYS A 227 10.42 3.72 17.94
N LEU A 228 9.96 4.27 16.83
CA LEU A 228 10.79 5.01 15.90
C LEU A 228 11.49 6.20 16.56
N PHE A 229 10.71 7.01 17.32
CA PHE A 229 11.25 8.17 18.02
C PHE A 229 12.28 7.80 19.10
N VAL A 230 12.00 6.77 19.88
CA VAL A 230 12.92 6.29 20.92
C VAL A 230 14.24 5.83 20.29
N ASP A 231 14.19 4.99 19.25
CA ASP A 231 15.40 4.53 18.54
C ASP A 231 16.18 5.70 17.94
N PHE A 232 15.50 6.66 17.33
CA PHE A 232 16.14 7.85 16.77
C PHE A 232 16.87 8.67 17.86
N ILE A 233 16.20 8.96 18.98
CA ILE A 233 16.78 9.73 20.08
C ILE A 233 17.98 9.00 20.68
N ASP A 234 17.87 7.69 20.91
CA ASP A 234 18.96 6.88 21.46
C ASP A 234 20.17 6.84 20.53
N ARG A 235 19.97 6.76 19.22
CA ARG A 235 21.06 6.81 18.24
C ARG A 235 21.76 8.16 18.23
N VAL A 236 21.01 9.25 18.29
CA VAL A 236 21.58 10.60 18.34
C VAL A 236 22.39 10.79 19.64
N LYS A 237 21.84 10.39 20.79
CA LYS A 237 22.54 10.48 22.09
C LYS A 237 23.83 9.66 22.13
N ASN A 238 23.79 8.44 21.60
CA ASN A 238 24.92 7.51 21.64
C ASN A 238 25.84 7.63 20.42
N LYS A 239 25.57 8.56 19.51
CA LYS A 239 26.30 8.75 18.23
C LYS A 239 26.45 7.47 17.42
N ASN A 240 25.46 6.57 17.51
CA ASN A 240 25.44 5.28 16.82
C ASN A 240 24.60 5.37 15.54
N TYR A 241 25.24 5.73 14.42
CA TYR A 241 24.57 5.91 13.14
C TYR A 241 24.71 4.70 12.19
N LYS A 242 25.47 3.67 12.58
CA LYS A 242 25.85 2.57 11.68
C LYS A 242 24.86 1.40 11.60
N SER A 243 23.95 1.26 12.54
CA SER A 243 23.05 0.09 12.63
C SER A 243 21.58 0.48 12.62
N CYS A 244 21.21 1.48 11.81
CA CYS A 244 19.83 1.92 11.71
C CYS A 244 18.97 0.85 11.05
N ILE A 245 17.82 0.53 11.65
CA ILE A 245 16.83 -0.41 11.08
C ILE A 245 16.28 0.11 9.73
N SER A 246 16.18 1.45 9.60
CA SER A 246 15.72 2.14 8.40
C SER A 246 16.80 3.09 7.91
N ASP A 247 17.92 2.55 7.43
CA ASP A 247 18.98 3.35 6.83
C ASP A 247 18.58 3.85 5.42
N VAL A 248 19.16 4.98 5.02
CA VAL A 248 18.85 5.65 3.76
C VAL A 248 19.10 4.74 2.55
N GLY A 249 20.17 3.94 2.57
CA GLY A 249 20.51 3.06 1.45
C GLY A 249 19.44 2.02 1.19
N SER A 250 18.97 1.33 2.24
CA SER A 250 17.91 0.33 2.11
C SER A 250 16.55 0.93 1.74
N VAL A 251 16.26 2.17 2.18
CA VAL A 251 15.03 2.88 1.80
C VAL A 251 15.08 3.30 0.33
N ILE A 252 16.23 3.74 -0.18
CA ILE A 252 16.41 4.05 -1.60
C ILE A 252 16.17 2.80 -2.46
N GLU A 253 16.70 1.64 -2.09
CA GLU A 253 16.47 0.39 -2.83
C GLU A 253 14.98 0.08 -2.97
N SER A 254 14.21 0.28 -1.91
CA SER A 254 12.75 0.05 -1.93
C SER A 254 12.03 1.03 -2.86
N HIS A 255 12.41 2.31 -2.83
CA HIS A 255 11.83 3.32 -3.70
C HIS A 255 12.19 3.08 -5.17
N VAL A 256 13.45 2.73 -5.47
CA VAL A 256 13.87 2.38 -6.85
C VAL A 256 13.05 1.20 -7.38
N ALA A 257 12.83 0.15 -6.57
CA ALA A 257 12.00 -0.97 -6.98
C ALA A 257 10.54 -0.58 -7.20
N THR A 258 10.02 0.37 -6.40
CA THR A 258 8.67 0.91 -6.57
C THR A 258 8.54 1.70 -7.86
N PHE A 259 9.48 2.62 -8.15
CA PHE A 259 9.50 3.37 -9.41
C PHE A 259 9.71 2.46 -10.64
N ALA A 260 10.55 1.45 -10.52
CA ALA A 260 10.73 0.46 -11.59
C ALA A 260 9.43 -0.33 -11.86
N ALA A 261 8.65 -0.63 -10.82
CA ALA A 261 7.33 -1.27 -10.99
C ALA A 261 6.33 -0.34 -11.69
N GLU A 262 6.30 0.94 -11.34
CA GLU A 262 5.48 1.94 -12.04
C GLU A 262 5.91 2.09 -13.51
N PHE A 263 7.20 2.12 -13.78
CA PHE A 263 7.71 2.15 -15.15
C PHE A 263 7.34 0.87 -15.93
N ALA A 264 7.41 -0.30 -15.27
CA ALA A 264 6.98 -1.57 -15.86
C ALA A 264 5.50 -1.57 -16.23
N ASN A 265 4.66 -0.93 -15.40
CA ASN A 265 3.23 -0.77 -15.67
C ASN A 265 2.97 0.10 -16.91
N VAL A 266 3.63 1.25 -17.01
CA VAL A 266 3.44 2.19 -18.15
C VAL A 266 4.03 1.63 -19.45
N SER A 267 5.17 0.95 -19.38
CA SER A 267 5.85 0.40 -20.55
C SER A 267 5.36 -0.99 -20.96
N GLU A 268 4.54 -1.64 -20.14
CA GLU A 268 4.05 -3.03 -20.31
C GLU A 268 5.21 -4.04 -20.52
N THR A 269 6.34 -3.81 -19.83
CA THR A 269 7.54 -4.62 -19.97
C THR A 269 8.03 -5.17 -18.64
N VAL A 270 8.93 -6.15 -18.71
CA VAL A 270 9.72 -6.57 -17.54
C VAL A 270 10.94 -5.67 -17.41
N VAL A 271 11.03 -4.94 -16.32
CA VAL A 271 12.08 -3.96 -16.05
C VAL A 271 13.22 -4.60 -15.24
N ASP A 272 14.46 -4.42 -15.69
CA ASP A 272 15.66 -4.68 -14.90
C ASP A 272 15.90 -3.47 -13.99
N VAL A 273 15.81 -3.70 -12.67
CA VAL A 273 15.83 -2.63 -11.66
C VAL A 273 17.16 -1.89 -11.61
N LYS A 274 18.26 -2.61 -11.85
CA LYS A 274 19.60 -2.00 -11.88
C LYS A 274 19.75 -1.09 -13.09
N SER A 275 19.40 -1.55 -14.27
CA SER A 275 19.46 -0.73 -15.49
C SER A 275 18.57 0.50 -15.37
N PHE A 276 17.35 0.34 -14.85
CA PHE A 276 16.44 1.46 -14.61
C PHE A 276 17.06 2.53 -13.69
N PHE A 277 17.72 2.12 -12.61
CA PHE A 277 18.39 3.04 -11.70
C PHE A 277 19.60 3.73 -12.35
N ASP A 278 20.44 2.97 -13.07
CA ASP A 278 21.62 3.52 -13.75
C ASP A 278 21.21 4.57 -14.80
N ASP A 279 20.14 4.31 -15.57
CA ASP A 279 19.57 5.24 -16.55
C ASP A 279 19.02 6.52 -15.88
N ALA A 280 18.30 6.38 -14.76
CA ALA A 280 17.78 7.53 -14.01
C ALA A 280 18.92 8.42 -13.47
N VAL A 281 20.00 7.84 -12.97
CA VAL A 281 21.19 8.57 -12.50
C VAL A 281 21.87 9.31 -13.66
N GLU A 282 22.01 8.67 -14.83
CA GLU A 282 22.64 9.32 -15.99
C GLU A 282 21.77 10.48 -16.52
N MET A 283 20.46 10.31 -16.59
CA MET A 283 19.54 11.39 -16.96
C MET A 283 19.66 12.59 -16.01
N THR A 284 19.75 12.35 -14.71
CA THR A 284 19.92 13.42 -13.71
C THR A 284 21.22 14.18 -13.94
N ARG A 285 22.32 13.49 -14.18
CA ARG A 285 23.63 14.12 -14.49
C ARG A 285 23.60 14.95 -15.76
N GLN A 286 22.86 14.52 -16.77
CA GLN A 286 22.69 15.27 -18.00
C GLN A 286 21.89 16.56 -17.79
N ILE A 287 20.81 16.49 -17.01
CA ILE A 287 20.01 17.66 -16.63
C ILE A 287 20.86 18.66 -15.85
N GLU A 288 21.63 18.21 -14.86
CA GLU A 288 22.53 19.07 -14.10
C GLU A 288 23.54 19.81 -15.00
N LYS A 289 24.14 19.11 -15.97
CA LYS A 289 25.07 19.73 -16.93
C LYS A 289 24.42 20.76 -17.87
N MET A 290 23.12 20.65 -18.11
CA MET A 290 22.38 21.61 -18.92
C MET A 290 21.93 22.85 -18.12
N MET A 291 21.84 22.74 -16.79
CA MET A 291 21.39 23.83 -15.90
C MET A 291 22.54 24.71 -15.40
N PHE A 292 23.79 24.27 -15.51
CA PHE A 292 25.01 24.96 -15.11
C PHE A 292 26.02 25.04 -16.27
#